data_cc6d49289a4f1b57ea976d724ac2f793
#
_entry.id   cc6d49289a4f1b57ea976d724ac2f793
#
_cell.length_a   1.000
_cell.length_b   1.000
_cell.length_c   1.000
_cell.angle_alpha   90.00
_cell.angle_beta   90.00
_cell.angle_gamma   90.00
#
_symmetry.space_group_name_H-M   'P 1'
#
loop_
_entity.id
_entity.type
_entity.pdbx_description
1 polymer ?
#
loop_
_entity_poly.entity_id
_entity_poly.type
_entity_poly.pdbx_seq_one_letter_code
_entity_poly.pdbx_strand_id
1 'polypeptide(L)'
;MDYCAYCEDIFVLGDVHADFRSLANLINRKHPRIVLQCGDFGYWPGFKVKNRRGVLKDSRPRIGETKLYWCEGNHEDYSCFRAHETSEVFPNVFHMGRGSTLALPDGRTVLFMGGALSVDKAWRTPGYDWFPEESITTGDLDRLPDVHVDIVISHTCPAEFEIMDEDVLARDSCQQALSHVLAKYHPSLWYFGHFHRFKKGCTMGCRWTALTMAGCSNWWEHLAAK
;
A
#
# COMPACT_ATOMS: atom_id res chain seq x y z
N MET A 1 11.19 26.91 15.81
CA MET A 1 10.98 25.52 15.38
C MET A 1 9.96 25.59 14.25
N ASP A 2 10.46 25.65 13.03
CA ASP A 2 9.57 25.68 11.87
C ASP A 2 8.97 24.28 11.71
N TYR A 3 7.71 24.13 12.14
CA TYR A 3 6.90 22.97 11.82
C TYR A 3 6.82 22.90 10.29
N CYS A 4 7.34 21.83 9.71
CA CYS A 4 7.28 21.60 8.28
C CYS A 4 5.82 21.47 7.86
N ALA A 5 5.21 22.57 7.39
CA ALA A 5 3.82 22.63 6.91
C ALA A 5 3.51 21.61 5.79
N TYR A 6 4.54 20.96 5.24
CA TYR A 6 4.40 19.99 4.15
C TYR A 6 3.99 18.58 4.61
N CYS A 7 4.20 18.21 5.89
CA CYS A 7 3.84 16.86 6.36
C CYS A 7 2.33 16.71 6.62
N GLU A 8 1.63 17.80 6.93
CA GLU A 8 0.18 17.78 7.18
C GLU A 8 -0.65 17.48 5.93
N ASP A 9 -0.05 17.65 4.73
CA ASP A 9 -0.70 17.44 3.44
C ASP A 9 -0.45 16.04 2.85
N ILE A 10 0.27 15.16 3.56
CA ILE A 10 0.57 13.80 3.12
C ILE A 10 -0.15 12.80 4.01
N PHE A 11 -1.00 11.98 3.39
CA PHE A 11 -1.74 10.93 4.08
C PHE A 11 -1.21 9.56 3.72
N VAL A 12 -1.25 8.65 4.69
CA VAL A 12 -1.01 7.22 4.46
C VAL A 12 -2.30 6.46 4.70
N LEU A 13 -2.68 5.61 3.76
CA LEU A 13 -3.92 4.83 3.80
C LEU A 13 -3.61 3.33 3.82
N GLY A 14 -4.38 2.59 4.60
CA GLY A 14 -4.49 1.14 4.50
C GLY A 14 -5.32 0.69 3.31
N ASP A 15 -5.89 -0.49 3.39
CA ASP A 15 -6.59 -1.16 2.31
C ASP A 15 -7.83 -0.38 1.86
N VAL A 16 -8.03 -0.27 0.54
CA VAL A 16 -9.18 0.46 -0.04
C VAL A 16 -10.23 -0.51 -0.56
N HIS A 17 -9.84 -1.68 -1.09
CA HIS A 17 -10.74 -2.70 -1.65
C HIS A 17 -11.82 -2.13 -2.58
N ALA A 18 -11.44 -1.23 -3.48
CA ALA A 18 -12.33 -0.51 -4.41
C ALA A 18 -13.44 0.32 -3.73
N ASP A 19 -13.40 0.57 -2.41
CA ASP A 19 -14.28 1.54 -1.77
C ASP A 19 -13.84 2.98 -2.10
N PHE A 20 -13.89 3.28 -3.40
CA PHE A 20 -13.55 4.61 -3.92
C PHE A 20 -14.51 5.71 -3.46
N ARG A 21 -15.64 5.33 -2.84
CA ARG A 21 -16.55 6.29 -2.21
C ARG A 21 -15.95 6.82 -0.90
N SER A 22 -15.48 5.94 -0.03
CA SER A 22 -14.83 6.33 1.22
C SER A 22 -13.53 7.09 0.94
N LEU A 23 -12.76 6.67 -0.06
CA LEU A 23 -11.56 7.37 -0.52
C LEU A 23 -11.91 8.81 -1.00
N ALA A 24 -12.88 8.97 -1.90
CA ALA A 24 -13.29 10.29 -2.39
C ALA A 24 -13.84 11.18 -1.26
N ASN A 25 -14.60 10.63 -0.32
CA ASN A 25 -15.11 11.36 0.83
C ASN A 25 -13.97 11.87 1.75
N LEU A 26 -12.93 11.06 1.96
CA LEU A 26 -11.76 11.46 2.73
C LEU A 26 -11.03 12.61 2.03
N ILE A 27 -10.69 12.44 0.74
CA ILE A 27 -9.96 13.42 -0.04
C ILE A 27 -10.73 14.74 -0.15
N ASN A 28 -12.03 14.70 -0.45
CA ASN A 28 -12.86 15.90 -0.56
C ASN A 28 -13.05 16.65 0.76
N ARG A 29 -12.89 15.98 1.89
CA ARG A 29 -13.01 16.61 3.21
C ARG A 29 -11.69 17.13 3.75
N LYS A 30 -10.58 16.47 3.41
CA LYS A 30 -9.25 16.73 4.01
C LYS A 30 -8.29 17.42 3.06
N HIS A 31 -8.52 17.30 1.74
CA HIS A 31 -7.71 17.89 0.67
C HIS A 31 -6.19 17.59 0.75
N PRO A 32 -5.77 16.32 0.99
CA PRO A 32 -4.35 16.01 0.99
C PRO A 32 -3.75 16.27 -0.38
N ARG A 33 -2.51 16.75 -0.42
CA ARG A 33 -1.77 16.90 -1.68
C ARG A 33 -1.26 15.56 -2.20
N ILE A 34 -0.81 14.70 -1.28
CA ILE A 34 -0.24 13.39 -1.57
C ILE A 34 -0.91 12.34 -0.68
N VAL A 35 -1.21 11.21 -1.28
CA VAL A 35 -1.67 10.00 -0.60
C VAL A 35 -0.71 8.87 -0.93
N LEU A 36 -0.20 8.19 0.10
CA LEU A 36 0.55 6.94 0.02
C LEU A 36 -0.37 5.81 0.47
N GLN A 37 -0.57 4.75 -0.35
CA GLN A 37 -1.55 3.72 -0.04
C GLN A 37 -0.88 2.32 -0.03
N CYS A 38 -1.23 1.53 0.99
CA CYS A 38 -0.52 0.34 1.41
C CYS A 38 -1.04 -0.98 0.79
N GLY A 39 -1.49 -0.97 -0.46
CA GLY A 39 -1.96 -2.17 -1.15
C GLY A 39 -3.44 -2.50 -0.92
N ASP A 40 -3.93 -3.50 -1.64
CA ASP A 40 -5.37 -3.78 -1.73
C ASP A 40 -6.17 -2.52 -2.10
N PHE A 41 -5.67 -1.83 -3.13
CA PHE A 41 -6.37 -0.68 -3.70
C PHE A 41 -7.69 -1.09 -4.34
N GLY A 42 -7.75 -2.33 -4.82
CA GLY A 42 -8.88 -2.88 -5.55
C GLY A 42 -8.87 -2.44 -7.01
N TYR A 43 -7.71 -2.54 -7.68
CA TYR A 43 -7.55 -2.22 -9.08
C TYR A 43 -8.07 -3.34 -9.98
N TRP A 44 -9.33 -3.17 -10.43
CA TRP A 44 -10.03 -4.07 -11.34
C TRP A 44 -10.62 -3.27 -12.49
N PRO A 45 -9.81 -2.85 -13.50
CA PRO A 45 -10.24 -1.89 -14.52
C PRO A 45 -11.36 -2.40 -15.41
N GLY A 46 -11.54 -3.72 -15.54
CA GLY A 46 -12.67 -4.32 -16.26
C GLY A 46 -13.95 -4.43 -15.47
N PHE A 47 -13.90 -4.18 -14.15
CA PHE A 47 -15.05 -4.36 -13.27
C PHE A 47 -16.02 -3.19 -13.34
N LYS A 48 -17.31 -3.50 -13.56
CA LYS A 48 -18.38 -2.50 -13.66
C LYS A 48 -19.37 -2.64 -12.51
N VAL A 49 -19.65 -1.54 -11.83
CA VAL A 49 -20.61 -1.47 -10.73
C VAL A 49 -21.96 -0.93 -11.23
N LYS A 50 -23.05 -1.57 -10.85
CA LYS A 50 -24.39 -1.02 -11.10
C LYS A 50 -24.67 0.15 -10.16
N ASN A 51 -25.00 1.31 -10.71
CA ASN A 51 -25.52 2.42 -9.90
C ASN A 51 -26.97 2.15 -9.45
N ARG A 52 -27.56 3.05 -8.63
CA ARG A 52 -28.95 2.94 -8.14
C ARG A 52 -30.00 2.85 -9.25
N ARG A 53 -29.68 3.25 -10.49
CA ARG A 53 -30.56 3.18 -11.67
C ARG A 53 -30.26 1.94 -12.53
N GLY A 54 -29.46 0.99 -12.05
CA GLY A 54 -29.08 -0.22 -12.79
C GLY A 54 -28.09 -0.01 -13.93
N VAL A 55 -27.58 1.21 -14.11
CA VAL A 55 -26.59 1.53 -15.16
C VAL A 55 -25.21 1.08 -14.71
N LEU A 56 -24.51 0.30 -15.54
CA LEU A 56 -23.14 -0.11 -15.33
C LEU A 56 -22.22 1.11 -15.47
N LYS A 57 -21.37 1.32 -14.46
CA LYS A 57 -20.31 2.36 -14.48
C LYS A 57 -19.00 1.72 -14.11
N ASP A 58 -17.92 2.22 -14.70
CA ASP A 58 -16.58 1.86 -14.28
C ASP A 58 -16.36 2.29 -12.81
N SER A 59 -15.79 1.40 -12.03
CA SER A 59 -15.36 1.71 -10.68
C SER A 59 -14.05 2.50 -10.80
N ARG A 60 -14.08 3.80 -10.53
CA ARG A 60 -12.90 4.68 -10.61
C ARG A 60 -12.83 5.60 -9.40
N PRO A 61 -11.64 5.81 -8.84
CA PRO A 61 -11.45 6.82 -7.81
C PRO A 61 -11.65 8.23 -8.40
N ARG A 62 -12.20 9.14 -7.59
CA ARG A 62 -12.33 10.56 -7.91
C ARG A 62 -11.61 11.36 -6.85
N ILE A 63 -10.36 11.71 -7.15
CA ILE A 63 -9.43 12.29 -6.19
C ILE A 63 -8.99 13.73 -6.54
N GLY A 64 -9.54 14.34 -7.61
CA GLY A 64 -9.23 15.72 -8.00
C GLY A 64 -7.74 15.92 -8.27
N GLU A 65 -7.18 16.97 -7.67
CA GLU A 65 -5.75 17.33 -7.80
C GLU A 65 -4.83 16.54 -6.87
N THR A 66 -5.36 15.75 -5.94
CA THR A 66 -4.57 14.88 -5.06
C THR A 66 -3.80 13.86 -5.89
N LYS A 67 -2.51 13.68 -5.61
CA LYS A 67 -1.71 12.60 -6.19
C LYS A 67 -1.72 11.39 -5.27
N LEU A 68 -2.19 10.25 -5.76
CA LEU A 68 -2.22 9.01 -5.02
C LEU A 68 -1.20 8.03 -5.60
N TYR A 69 -0.31 7.56 -4.74
CA TYR A 69 0.71 6.54 -5.03
C TYR A 69 0.40 5.30 -4.22
N TRP A 70 0.22 4.16 -4.89
CA TRP A 70 -0.17 2.91 -4.25
C TRP A 70 0.74 1.76 -4.69
N CYS A 71 1.03 0.82 -3.80
CA CYS A 71 1.59 -0.46 -4.15
C CYS A 71 0.48 -1.51 -4.25
N GLU A 72 0.74 -2.61 -4.92
CA GLU A 72 -0.22 -3.71 -5.03
C GLU A 72 -0.33 -4.50 -3.72
N GLY A 73 -1.52 -5.06 -3.47
CA GLY A 73 -1.78 -6.07 -2.45
C GLY A 73 -2.00 -7.44 -3.07
N ASN A 74 -2.84 -8.27 -2.44
CA ASN A 74 -3.23 -9.56 -2.96
C ASN A 74 -4.69 -9.58 -3.51
N HIS A 75 -5.32 -8.42 -3.62
CA HIS A 75 -6.68 -8.23 -4.17
C HIS A 75 -6.70 -7.30 -5.38
N GLU A 76 -5.75 -7.45 -6.32
CA GLU A 76 -5.65 -6.72 -7.58
C GLU A 76 -5.78 -7.64 -8.79
N ASP A 77 -6.21 -7.07 -9.91
CA ASP A 77 -6.16 -7.73 -11.21
C ASP A 77 -4.75 -7.61 -11.81
N TYR A 78 -3.87 -8.54 -11.47
CA TYR A 78 -2.48 -8.57 -11.95
C TYR A 78 -2.36 -8.81 -13.46
N SER A 79 -3.44 -9.18 -14.15
CA SER A 79 -3.44 -9.24 -15.62
C SER A 79 -3.35 -7.87 -16.28
N CYS A 80 -3.68 -6.79 -15.53
CA CYS A 80 -3.80 -5.41 -16.03
C CYS A 80 -2.60 -4.52 -15.74
N PHE A 81 -1.59 -4.99 -15.01
CA PHE A 81 -0.37 -4.23 -14.72
C PHE A 81 0.82 -5.16 -14.47
N ARG A 82 2.02 -4.59 -14.36
CA ARG A 82 3.25 -5.30 -14.01
C ARG A 82 3.70 -4.89 -12.61
N ALA A 83 3.88 -5.85 -11.71
CA ALA A 83 4.22 -5.59 -10.31
C ALA A 83 5.52 -4.79 -10.09
N HIS A 84 6.42 -4.76 -11.08
CA HIS A 84 7.71 -4.05 -11.03
C HIS A 84 7.73 -2.77 -11.88
N GLU A 85 6.61 -2.37 -12.50
CA GLU A 85 6.52 -1.19 -13.35
C GLU A 85 5.64 -0.12 -12.67
N THR A 86 6.10 1.12 -12.69
CA THR A 86 5.31 2.27 -12.24
C THR A 86 4.48 2.82 -13.39
N SER A 87 3.19 3.02 -13.16
CA SER A 87 2.27 3.53 -14.20
C SER A 87 1.14 4.37 -13.61
N GLU A 88 0.71 5.40 -14.34
CA GLU A 88 -0.53 6.11 -14.04
C GLU A 88 -1.73 5.27 -14.53
N VAL A 89 -2.50 4.72 -13.60
CA VAL A 89 -3.62 3.81 -13.90
C VAL A 89 -4.97 4.52 -13.98
N PHE A 90 -5.11 5.65 -13.30
CA PHE A 90 -6.21 6.61 -13.42
C PHE A 90 -5.63 8.02 -13.25
N PRO A 91 -6.32 9.09 -13.66
CA PRO A 91 -5.83 10.46 -13.49
C PRO A 91 -5.38 10.74 -12.05
N ASN A 92 -4.11 11.12 -11.89
CA ASN A 92 -3.43 11.35 -10.61
C ASN A 92 -3.32 10.10 -9.68
N VAL A 93 -3.56 8.88 -10.19
CA VAL A 93 -3.41 7.63 -9.44
C VAL A 93 -2.30 6.79 -10.05
N PHE A 94 -1.23 6.61 -9.30
CA PHE A 94 0.00 5.95 -9.77
C PHE A 94 0.21 4.63 -9.05
N HIS A 95 0.23 3.53 -9.80
CA HIS A 95 0.79 2.27 -9.31
C HIS A 95 2.31 2.41 -9.21
N MET A 96 2.84 2.09 -8.05
CA MET A 96 4.26 2.16 -7.75
C MET A 96 4.82 0.74 -7.71
N GLY A 97 5.53 0.36 -8.77
CA GLY A 97 6.09 -0.98 -8.87
C GLY A 97 7.08 -1.29 -7.74
N ARG A 98 7.26 -2.58 -7.43
CA ARG A 98 8.18 -3.07 -6.40
C ARG A 98 9.60 -2.57 -6.61
N GLY A 99 10.18 -1.99 -5.57
CA GLY A 99 11.50 -1.38 -5.61
C GLY A 99 11.50 0.06 -6.14
N SER A 100 10.37 0.61 -6.61
CA SER A 100 10.32 2.00 -7.02
C SER A 100 10.38 2.96 -5.83
N THR A 101 10.89 4.16 -6.07
CA THR A 101 11.03 5.18 -5.04
C THR A 101 10.30 6.48 -5.41
N LEU A 102 9.91 7.23 -4.40
CA LEU A 102 9.30 8.55 -4.52
C LEU A 102 10.00 9.53 -3.59
N ALA A 103 10.51 10.63 -4.13
CA ALA A 103 11.01 11.73 -3.32
C ALA A 103 9.84 12.60 -2.85
N LEU A 104 9.70 12.78 -1.55
CA LEU A 104 8.70 13.67 -0.96
C LEU A 104 9.18 15.13 -0.94
N PRO A 105 8.25 16.11 -0.84
CA PRO A 105 8.62 17.52 -0.78
C PRO A 105 9.50 17.91 0.41
N ASP A 106 9.50 17.12 1.48
CA ASP A 106 10.33 17.32 2.67
C ASP A 106 11.72 16.68 2.57
N GLY A 107 12.06 16.13 1.41
CA GLY A 107 13.36 15.50 1.12
C GLY A 107 13.48 14.04 1.52
N ARG A 108 12.43 13.43 2.14
CA ARG A 108 12.43 12.00 2.45
C ARG A 108 12.20 11.15 1.21
N THR A 109 12.80 9.98 1.19
CA THR A 109 12.60 8.97 0.14
C THR A 109 11.70 7.85 0.63
N VAL A 110 10.62 7.59 -0.13
CA VAL A 110 9.71 6.46 0.08
C VAL A 110 10.07 5.34 -0.87
N LEU A 111 10.19 4.11 -0.36
CA LEU A 111 10.28 2.88 -1.14
C LEU A 111 8.92 2.17 -1.15
N PHE A 112 8.48 1.67 -2.29
CA PHE A 112 7.26 0.86 -2.42
C PHE A 112 7.61 -0.61 -2.62
N MET A 113 6.98 -1.49 -1.80
CA MET A 113 7.16 -2.94 -1.82
C MET A 113 5.81 -3.63 -1.65
N GLY A 114 5.04 -3.67 -2.73
CA GLY A 114 3.73 -4.33 -2.73
C GLY A 114 3.81 -5.86 -2.69
N GLY A 115 2.64 -6.49 -2.62
CA GLY A 115 2.47 -7.94 -2.59
C GLY A 115 2.28 -8.52 -1.19
N ALA A 116 1.53 -9.61 -1.14
CA ALA A 116 1.34 -10.46 0.03
C ALA A 116 0.84 -11.83 -0.43
N LEU A 117 0.95 -12.85 0.43
CA LEU A 117 0.34 -14.14 0.16
C LEU A 117 -1.14 -14.13 0.54
N SER A 118 -1.99 -14.61 -0.36
CA SER A 118 -3.40 -14.84 -0.08
C SER A 118 -3.58 -16.03 0.85
N VAL A 119 -4.05 -15.80 2.07
CA VAL A 119 -4.38 -16.87 3.03
C VAL A 119 -5.56 -17.72 2.55
N ASP A 120 -6.42 -17.19 1.70
CA ASP A 120 -7.60 -17.82 1.11
C ASP A 120 -7.36 -18.35 -0.32
N LYS A 121 -6.10 -18.46 -0.76
CA LYS A 121 -5.70 -18.96 -2.08
C LYS A 121 -6.43 -20.23 -2.51
N ALA A 122 -6.66 -21.16 -1.57
CA ALA A 122 -7.34 -22.44 -1.86
C ALA A 122 -8.80 -22.27 -2.31
N TRP A 123 -9.40 -21.10 -2.08
CA TRP A 123 -10.79 -20.76 -2.42
C TRP A 123 -10.89 -19.85 -3.64
N ARG A 124 -9.74 -19.39 -4.18
CA ARG A 124 -9.65 -18.49 -5.31
C ARG A 124 -9.35 -19.23 -6.61
N THR A 125 -9.66 -18.60 -7.74
CA THR A 125 -9.46 -19.11 -9.09
C THR A 125 -8.21 -18.50 -9.71
N PRO A 126 -7.17 -19.30 -10.04
CA PRO A 126 -5.96 -18.81 -10.68
C PRO A 126 -6.24 -18.06 -11.99
N GLY A 127 -5.63 -16.88 -12.17
CA GLY A 127 -5.80 -16.02 -13.33
C GLY A 127 -7.12 -15.26 -13.39
N TYR A 128 -7.96 -15.38 -12.35
CA TYR A 128 -9.23 -14.66 -12.25
C TYR A 128 -9.28 -13.78 -11.00
N ASP A 129 -9.08 -14.34 -9.80
CA ASP A 129 -9.08 -13.62 -8.53
C ASP A 129 -7.90 -13.99 -7.62
N TRP A 130 -6.99 -14.84 -8.14
CA TRP A 130 -5.70 -15.13 -7.57
C TRP A 130 -4.63 -15.18 -8.65
N PHE A 131 -3.46 -14.59 -8.37
CA PHE A 131 -2.33 -14.51 -9.30
C PHE A 131 -1.03 -14.85 -8.56
N PRO A 132 -0.13 -15.67 -9.16
CA PRO A 132 1.17 -15.96 -8.54
C PRO A 132 2.03 -14.70 -8.37
N GLU A 133 1.79 -13.67 -9.17
CA GLU A 133 2.47 -12.38 -9.14
C GLU A 133 2.18 -11.57 -7.86
N GLU A 134 1.17 -11.94 -7.04
CA GLU A 134 0.96 -11.31 -5.72
C GLU A 134 2.13 -11.54 -4.77
N SER A 135 2.92 -12.60 -5.00
CA SER A 135 4.06 -12.96 -4.15
C SER A 135 5.30 -12.12 -4.49
N ILE A 136 6.00 -11.64 -3.46
CA ILE A 136 7.30 -11.00 -3.61
C ILE A 136 8.35 -12.09 -3.94
N THR A 137 9.13 -11.86 -4.98
CA THR A 137 10.13 -12.82 -5.49
C THR A 137 11.57 -12.38 -5.18
N THR A 138 12.52 -13.30 -5.30
CA THR A 138 13.97 -12.96 -5.25
C THR A 138 14.34 -11.96 -6.33
N GLY A 139 13.75 -12.08 -7.53
CA GLY A 139 13.97 -11.12 -8.60
C GLY A 139 13.48 -9.71 -8.28
N ASP A 140 12.50 -9.55 -7.37
CA ASP A 140 12.11 -8.22 -6.87
C ASP A 140 13.16 -7.67 -5.92
N LEU A 141 13.76 -8.52 -5.09
CA LEU A 141 14.85 -8.13 -4.18
C LEU A 141 16.14 -7.78 -4.94
N ASP A 142 16.44 -8.49 -6.03
CA ASP A 142 17.61 -8.21 -6.87
C ASP A 142 17.52 -6.84 -7.58
N ARG A 143 16.31 -6.35 -7.81
CA ARG A 143 16.04 -5.03 -8.41
C ARG A 143 15.97 -3.86 -7.43
N LEU A 144 16.16 -4.12 -6.13
CA LEU A 144 16.11 -3.07 -5.11
C LEU A 144 17.18 -2.00 -5.36
N PRO A 145 16.81 -0.70 -5.42
CA PRO A 145 17.72 0.39 -5.76
C PRO A 145 18.78 0.59 -4.68
N ASP A 146 19.93 1.11 -5.10
CA ASP A 146 21.02 1.52 -4.17
C ASP A 146 20.86 3.01 -3.82
N VAL A 147 19.88 3.30 -2.96
CA VAL A 147 19.56 4.66 -2.50
C VAL A 147 19.25 4.65 -1.00
N HIS A 148 19.32 5.82 -0.36
CA HIS A 148 18.81 5.97 1.00
C HIS A 148 17.28 5.92 1.01
N VAL A 149 16.71 5.18 1.96
CA VAL A 149 15.24 5.04 2.13
C VAL A 149 14.88 5.46 3.56
N ASP A 150 14.02 6.45 3.68
CA ASP A 150 13.50 6.92 4.97
C ASP A 150 12.21 6.19 5.38
N ILE A 151 11.38 5.86 4.39
CA ILE A 151 10.01 5.34 4.58
C ILE A 151 9.80 4.15 3.66
N VAL A 152 9.17 3.10 4.16
CA VAL A 152 8.67 2.00 3.32
C VAL A 152 7.14 1.96 3.38
N ILE A 153 6.52 1.82 2.20
CA ILE A 153 5.11 1.52 2.00
C ILE A 153 5.05 0.11 1.43
N SER A 154 4.39 -0.80 2.13
CA SER A 154 4.19 -2.17 1.67
C SER A 154 2.75 -2.63 1.92
N HIS A 155 2.36 -3.79 1.39
CA HIS A 155 1.04 -4.34 1.71
C HIS A 155 1.09 -5.17 2.99
N THR A 156 1.89 -6.23 3.04
CA THR A 156 2.20 -6.96 4.29
C THR A 156 3.44 -6.36 4.97
N CYS A 157 3.98 -6.97 6.02
CA CYS A 157 5.07 -6.42 6.82
C CYS A 157 6.25 -7.40 6.97
N PRO A 158 7.44 -6.93 7.40
CA PRO A 158 8.53 -7.80 7.83
C PRO A 158 8.11 -8.80 8.92
N ALA A 159 8.75 -9.96 8.92
CA ALA A 159 8.48 -11.02 9.89
C ALA A 159 8.80 -10.64 11.34
N GLU A 160 9.63 -9.61 11.55
CA GLU A 160 10.01 -9.07 12.84
C GLU A 160 8.93 -8.18 13.47
N PHE A 161 7.93 -7.74 12.70
CA PHE A 161 6.88 -6.88 13.22
C PHE A 161 5.81 -7.74 13.89
N GLU A 162 5.59 -7.49 15.16
CA GLU A 162 4.63 -8.26 15.98
C GLU A 162 3.20 -7.76 15.74
N ILE A 163 2.65 -8.00 14.56
CA ILE A 163 1.29 -7.55 14.21
C ILE A 163 0.21 -8.48 14.79
N MET A 164 0.45 -9.79 14.81
CA MET A 164 -0.45 -10.80 15.36
C MET A 164 0.05 -11.28 16.72
N ASP A 165 -0.87 -11.62 17.61
CA ASP A 165 -0.53 -12.31 18.85
C ASP A 165 -0.01 -13.71 18.51
N GLU A 166 0.89 -14.24 19.33
CA GLU A 166 1.69 -15.44 19.08
C GLU A 166 0.92 -16.63 18.47
N ASP A 167 1.58 -17.37 17.60
CA ASP A 167 1.25 -18.70 17.04
C ASP A 167 0.30 -18.80 15.84
N VAL A 168 -0.24 -17.74 15.26
CA VAL A 168 -1.32 -17.90 14.25
C VAL A 168 -0.84 -17.97 12.79
N LEU A 169 0.32 -17.44 12.46
CA LEU A 169 0.82 -17.50 11.07
C LEU A 169 2.31 -17.82 11.04
N ALA A 170 2.65 -18.96 10.44
CA ALA A 170 4.01 -19.17 9.96
C ALA A 170 4.41 -17.96 9.12
N ARG A 171 5.56 -17.37 9.43
CA ARG A 171 6.16 -16.24 8.68
C ARG A 171 6.25 -16.63 7.21
N ASP A 172 5.45 -15.99 6.38
CA ASP A 172 5.37 -16.33 4.97
C ASP A 172 6.55 -15.77 4.16
N SER A 173 6.67 -16.20 2.90
CA SER A 173 7.80 -15.80 2.03
C SER A 173 7.80 -14.29 1.72
N CYS A 174 6.64 -13.64 1.67
CA CYS A 174 6.57 -12.19 1.45
C CYS A 174 7.05 -11.43 2.68
N GLN A 175 6.69 -11.88 3.89
CA GLN A 175 7.21 -11.32 5.14
C GLN A 175 8.73 -11.49 5.25
N GLN A 176 9.27 -12.67 4.87
CA GLN A 176 10.71 -12.90 4.83
C GLN A 176 11.43 -12.00 3.81
N ALA A 177 10.84 -11.79 2.64
CA ALA A 177 11.36 -10.84 1.65
C ALA A 177 11.39 -9.41 2.19
N LEU A 178 10.35 -8.98 2.92
CA LEU A 178 10.32 -7.66 3.55
C LEU A 178 11.28 -7.54 4.72
N SER A 179 11.59 -8.62 5.44
CA SER A 179 12.69 -8.65 6.43
C SER A 179 14.04 -8.32 5.80
N HIS A 180 14.26 -8.79 4.56
CA HIS A 180 15.45 -8.44 3.79
C HIS A 180 15.50 -6.93 3.45
N VAL A 181 14.37 -6.35 3.07
CA VAL A 181 14.23 -4.91 2.82
C VAL A 181 14.50 -4.10 4.10
N LEU A 182 13.96 -4.53 5.25
CA LEU A 182 14.20 -3.91 6.56
C LEU A 182 15.69 -3.92 6.92
N ALA A 183 16.36 -5.05 6.74
CA ALA A 183 17.78 -5.22 7.03
C ALA A 183 18.67 -4.44 6.05
N LYS A 184 18.26 -4.25 4.79
CA LYS A 184 19.04 -3.49 3.79
C LYS A 184 18.99 -1.99 4.03
N TYR A 185 17.81 -1.44 4.29
CA TYR A 185 17.61 0.02 4.27
C TYR A 185 17.54 0.67 5.64
N HIS A 186 17.21 -0.08 6.70
CA HIS A 186 17.01 0.46 8.05
C HIS A 186 16.11 1.72 8.05
N PRO A 187 14.91 1.68 7.45
CA PRO A 187 14.06 2.86 7.34
C PRO A 187 13.60 3.33 8.71
N SER A 188 13.35 4.64 8.85
CA SER A 188 12.81 5.20 10.09
C SER A 188 11.31 4.97 10.29
N LEU A 189 10.58 4.80 9.17
CA LEU A 189 9.13 4.63 9.15
C LEU A 189 8.72 3.49 8.21
N TRP A 190 7.69 2.75 8.60
CA TRP A 190 7.08 1.71 7.78
C TRP A 190 5.57 1.69 7.95
N TYR A 191 4.83 1.72 6.84
CA TYR A 191 3.37 1.63 6.84
C TYR A 191 2.91 0.45 6.00
N PHE A 192 1.87 -0.26 6.47
CA PHE A 192 1.31 -1.42 5.79
C PHE A 192 -0.16 -1.64 6.14
N GLY A 193 -0.86 -2.48 5.35
CA GLY A 193 -2.24 -2.90 5.52
C GLY A 193 -2.40 -4.39 5.78
N HIS A 194 -3.15 -5.08 4.90
CA HIS A 194 -3.33 -6.53 4.82
C HIS A 194 -4.04 -7.20 5.99
N PHE A 195 -3.66 -6.89 7.22
CA PHE A 195 -4.19 -7.55 8.43
C PHE A 195 -5.52 -6.95 8.90
N HIS A 196 -5.98 -5.87 8.28
CA HIS A 196 -7.16 -5.09 8.67
C HIS A 196 -7.18 -4.73 10.17
N ARG A 197 -6.01 -4.63 10.79
CA ARG A 197 -5.81 -4.35 12.20
C ARG A 197 -4.98 -3.08 12.38
N PHE A 198 -5.42 -2.21 13.28
CA PHE A 198 -4.60 -1.06 13.67
C PHE A 198 -3.66 -1.44 14.80
N LYS A 199 -2.36 -1.28 14.55
CA LYS A 199 -1.31 -1.44 15.56
C LYS A 199 -0.12 -0.56 15.21
N LYS A 200 0.56 -0.07 16.23
CA LYS A 200 1.83 0.65 16.09
C LYS A 200 2.91 -0.04 16.90
N GLY A 201 4.12 0.01 16.42
CA GLY A 201 5.27 -0.55 17.11
C GLY A 201 6.58 0.08 16.67
N CYS A 202 7.66 -0.43 17.26
CA CYS A 202 9.02 -0.07 16.90
C CYS A 202 9.89 -1.32 16.97
N THR A 203 10.55 -1.65 15.87
CA THR A 203 11.39 -2.85 15.74
C THR A 203 12.66 -2.45 14.99
N MET A 204 13.84 -2.79 15.53
CA MET A 204 15.14 -2.47 14.94
C MET A 204 15.31 -0.97 14.61
N GLY A 205 14.74 -0.07 15.42
CA GLY A 205 14.77 1.38 15.19
C GLY A 205 13.73 1.91 14.18
N CYS A 206 13.03 1.04 13.47
CA CYS A 206 11.96 1.38 12.56
C CYS A 206 10.63 1.50 13.31
N ARG A 207 9.99 2.67 13.27
CA ARG A 207 8.61 2.85 13.76
C ARG A 207 7.64 2.40 12.67
N TRP A 208 6.73 1.50 13.00
CA TRP A 208 5.78 0.98 12.03
C TRP A 208 4.33 1.18 12.45
N THR A 209 3.46 1.31 11.46
CA THR A 209 2.01 1.41 11.63
C THR A 209 1.31 0.45 10.67
N ALA A 210 0.52 -0.45 11.24
CA ALA A 210 -0.48 -1.22 10.51
C ALA A 210 -1.78 -0.43 10.46
N LEU A 211 -2.36 -0.27 9.28
CA LEU A 211 -3.61 0.44 9.05
C LEU A 211 -4.75 -0.54 8.74
N THR A 212 -5.98 -0.16 9.06
CA THR A 212 -7.17 -0.93 8.74
C THR A 212 -7.65 -0.67 7.31
N MET A 213 -8.82 -1.17 6.96
CA MET A 213 -9.44 -1.00 5.64
C MET A 213 -10.39 0.20 5.58
N ALA A 214 -10.62 0.72 4.39
CA ALA A 214 -11.51 1.85 4.11
C ALA A 214 -12.89 1.69 4.77
N GLY A 215 -13.38 2.78 5.35
CA GLY A 215 -14.64 2.79 6.10
C GLY A 215 -14.53 2.39 7.57
N CYS A 216 -13.42 1.78 8.00
CA CYS A 216 -13.14 1.47 9.40
C CYS A 216 -12.42 2.60 10.11
N SER A 217 -12.32 2.53 11.45
CA SER A 217 -11.46 3.44 12.20
C SER A 217 -9.99 3.17 11.90
N ASN A 218 -9.15 4.21 11.90
CA ASN A 218 -7.69 4.10 11.70
C ASN A 218 -7.26 3.49 10.34
N TRP A 219 -8.05 3.67 9.29
CA TRP A 219 -7.67 3.25 7.95
C TRP A 219 -6.78 4.27 7.22
N TRP A 220 -6.57 5.42 7.85
CA TRP A 220 -5.66 6.46 7.37
C TRP A 220 -5.08 7.25 8.54
N GLU A 221 -3.90 7.82 8.32
CA GLU A 221 -3.31 8.82 9.22
C GLU A 221 -2.45 9.83 8.43
N HIS A 222 -2.07 10.92 9.08
CA HIS A 222 -1.04 11.81 8.53
C HIS A 222 0.31 11.11 8.53
N LEU A 223 1.11 11.32 7.48
CA LEU A 223 2.48 10.84 7.47
C LEU A 223 3.23 11.43 8.67
N ALA A 224 3.84 10.56 9.48
CA ALA A 224 4.59 11.02 10.65
C ALA A 224 5.72 11.98 10.25
N ALA A 225 5.91 13.03 11.04
CA ALA A 225 7.03 13.96 10.89
C ALA A 225 8.37 13.24 11.08
N LYS A 226 9.40 13.87 10.55
CA LYS A 226 10.81 13.40 10.64
C LYS A 226 11.31 13.36 12.08
#